data_a949f3cd5079f708d1d010b07ad8ecfa
#
_entry.id   a949f3cd5079f708d1d010b07ad8ecfa
#
_cell.length_a   1.000
_cell.length_b   1.000
_cell.length_c   1.000
_cell.angle_alpha   90.00
_cell.angle_beta   90.00
_cell.angle_gamma   90.00
#
_symmetry.space_group_name_H-M   'P 1'
#
loop_
_entity.id
_entity.type
_entity.pdbx_description
1 polymer ?
#
loop_
_entity_poly.entity_id
_entity_poly.type
_entity_poly.pdbx_seq_one_letter_code
_entity_poly.pdbx_strand_id
1 'polypeptide(L)'
;INTIIGGGVHKLKAGQWTDDTSLALCLAQSLIDCKGFEAKDQMQKYCKWDEEGYMSSTGKCFDIGNTTLKALDKFRATGEPYSGMTEESSAGNGSIMRLAPIPIYFSQNPEDALKYAALSSKTTHANEMCVDACRYMAGIMLGLLSGENKKTVLSHEYSPINNYFINNPLCEAIREVANGSFKHKQPPQIKGSGYVVESLEAALWSFYNTDNFREGALKAVNLGND
;
A
#
# COMPACT_ATOMS: atom_id res chain seq x y z
N ILE A 1 -2.34 -2.36 -22.59
CA ILE A 1 -3.15 -1.17 -22.24
C ILE A 1 -2.28 0.06 -22.46
N ASN A 2 -2.85 1.15 -22.99
CA ASN A 2 -2.14 2.42 -23.27
C ASN A 2 -2.92 3.67 -22.78
N THR A 3 -4.09 3.46 -22.20
CA THR A 3 -4.95 4.51 -21.62
C THR A 3 -5.93 3.89 -20.64
N ILE A 4 -6.63 4.74 -19.87
CA ILE A 4 -7.71 4.30 -19.00
C ILE A 4 -8.89 3.84 -19.87
N ILE A 5 -9.29 2.59 -19.71
CA ILE A 5 -10.42 1.97 -20.41
C ILE A 5 -11.37 1.35 -19.40
N GLY A 6 -12.64 1.21 -19.77
CA GLY A 6 -13.60 0.45 -18.97
C GLY A 6 -13.48 -1.06 -19.25
N GLY A 7 -14.18 -1.86 -18.45
CA GLY A 7 -14.27 -3.31 -18.61
C GLY A 7 -13.71 -4.07 -17.41
N GLY A 8 -12.89 -5.10 -17.70
CA GLY A 8 -12.38 -6.00 -16.67
C GLY A 8 -13.45 -6.92 -16.08
N VAL A 9 -13.07 -7.69 -15.06
CA VAL A 9 -13.95 -8.65 -14.37
C VAL A 9 -15.15 -7.98 -13.70
N HIS A 10 -14.97 -6.74 -13.23
CA HIS A 10 -16.01 -5.95 -12.56
C HIS A 10 -16.83 -5.08 -13.51
N LYS A 11 -16.55 -5.10 -14.84
CA LYS A 11 -17.27 -4.33 -15.88
C LYS A 11 -17.35 -2.82 -15.56
N LEU A 12 -16.26 -2.25 -15.05
CA LEU A 12 -16.19 -0.86 -14.62
C LEU A 12 -16.26 0.10 -15.82
N LYS A 13 -16.77 1.29 -15.60
CA LYS A 13 -16.66 2.41 -16.54
C LYS A 13 -15.26 3.01 -16.44
N ALA A 14 -14.77 3.60 -17.52
CA ALA A 14 -13.49 4.33 -17.51
C ALA A 14 -13.48 5.39 -16.39
N GLY A 15 -12.46 5.35 -15.53
CA GLY A 15 -12.31 6.26 -14.38
C GLY A 15 -12.93 5.77 -13.07
N GLN A 16 -13.67 4.65 -13.06
CA GLN A 16 -14.06 4.00 -11.82
C GLN A 16 -12.87 3.24 -11.22
N TRP A 17 -12.79 3.25 -9.90
CA TRP A 17 -11.71 2.64 -9.11
C TRP A 17 -12.23 1.46 -8.27
N THR A 18 -11.30 0.59 -7.87
CA THR A 18 -11.56 -0.60 -7.05
C THR A 18 -11.36 -0.31 -5.54
N ASP A 19 -11.18 -1.34 -4.76
CA ASP A 19 -10.92 -1.31 -3.32
C ASP A 19 -9.64 -0.54 -2.95
N ASP A 20 -8.59 -0.59 -3.77
CA ASP A 20 -7.35 0.18 -3.60
C ASP A 20 -7.62 1.64 -3.24
N THR A 21 -8.30 2.33 -4.15
CA THR A 21 -8.63 3.75 -3.98
C THR A 21 -9.73 3.95 -2.93
N SER A 22 -10.72 3.06 -2.86
CA SER A 22 -11.79 3.16 -1.87
C SER A 22 -11.25 3.12 -0.45
N LEU A 23 -10.37 2.17 -0.14
CA LEU A 23 -9.74 2.04 1.18
C LEU A 23 -8.73 3.16 1.45
N ALA A 24 -8.01 3.64 0.43
CA ALA A 24 -7.16 4.82 0.56
C ALA A 24 -7.98 6.07 0.92
N LEU A 25 -9.14 6.29 0.29
CA LEU A 25 -10.04 7.40 0.62
C LEU A 25 -10.64 7.26 2.02
N CYS A 26 -11.01 6.04 2.45
CA CYS A 26 -11.44 5.77 3.83
C CYS A 26 -10.36 6.14 4.84
N LEU A 27 -9.11 5.76 4.58
CA LEU A 27 -7.96 6.10 5.42
C LEU A 27 -7.71 7.61 5.44
N ALA A 28 -7.72 8.27 4.29
CA ALA A 28 -7.57 9.73 4.19
C ALA A 28 -8.63 10.47 4.99
N GLN A 29 -9.90 10.05 4.87
CA GLN A 29 -10.99 10.64 5.62
C GLN A 29 -10.86 10.40 7.14
N SER A 30 -10.36 9.23 7.55
CA SER A 30 -10.07 8.94 8.96
C SER A 30 -9.03 9.89 9.53
N LEU A 31 -7.92 10.10 8.80
CA LEU A 31 -6.86 11.02 9.21
C LEU A 31 -7.37 12.46 9.36
N ILE A 32 -8.25 12.91 8.46
CA ILE A 32 -8.84 14.25 8.49
C ILE A 32 -9.80 14.39 9.68
N ASP A 33 -10.73 13.47 9.84
CA ASP A 33 -11.77 13.52 10.88
C ASP A 33 -11.16 13.46 12.28
N CYS A 34 -10.18 12.56 12.48
CA CYS A 34 -9.51 12.36 13.77
C CYS A 34 -8.36 13.35 14.01
N LYS A 35 -7.97 14.15 13.00
CA LYS A 35 -6.79 15.03 13.03
C LYS A 35 -5.50 14.28 13.39
N GLY A 36 -5.37 13.05 12.93
CA GLY A 36 -4.29 12.13 13.22
C GLY A 36 -4.65 10.69 12.93
N PHE A 37 -3.77 9.76 13.29
CA PHE A 37 -3.99 8.34 13.08
C PHE A 37 -4.83 7.75 14.23
N GLU A 38 -5.97 7.16 13.89
CA GLU A 38 -6.85 6.45 14.80
C GLU A 38 -7.26 5.09 14.18
N ALA A 39 -6.65 4.01 14.64
CA ALA A 39 -6.83 2.68 14.05
C ALA A 39 -8.29 2.20 14.10
N LYS A 40 -9.02 2.54 15.17
CA LYS A 40 -10.43 2.15 15.32
C LYS A 40 -11.32 2.85 14.30
N ASP A 41 -11.13 4.15 14.10
CA ASP A 41 -11.89 4.93 13.11
C ASP A 41 -11.56 4.48 11.68
N GLN A 42 -10.27 4.19 11.39
CA GLN A 42 -9.86 3.58 10.13
C GLN A 42 -10.66 2.30 9.86
N MET A 43 -10.73 1.37 10.81
CA MET A 43 -11.47 0.12 10.66
C MET A 43 -12.98 0.33 10.54
N GLN A 44 -13.55 1.29 11.26
CA GLN A 44 -14.97 1.65 11.14
C GLN A 44 -15.30 2.15 9.74
N LYS A 45 -14.43 2.97 9.12
CA LYS A 45 -14.62 3.45 7.75
C LYS A 45 -14.49 2.32 6.72
N TYR A 46 -13.60 1.36 6.95
CA TYR A 46 -13.49 0.16 6.11
C TYR A 46 -14.74 -0.72 6.22
N CYS A 47 -15.30 -0.93 7.42
CA CYS A 47 -16.57 -1.62 7.58
C CYS A 47 -17.70 -0.89 6.85
N LYS A 48 -17.74 0.45 6.93
CA LYS A 48 -18.72 1.26 6.21
C LYS A 48 -18.58 1.14 4.68
N TRP A 49 -17.35 1.03 4.16
CA TRP A 49 -17.14 0.71 2.75
C TRP A 49 -17.69 -0.66 2.38
N ASP A 50 -17.42 -1.68 3.20
CA ASP A 50 -17.89 -3.04 2.96
C ASP A 50 -19.44 -3.15 3.01
N GLU A 51 -20.07 -2.51 3.97
CA GLU A 51 -21.51 -2.63 4.22
C GLU A 51 -22.37 -1.69 3.37
N GLU A 52 -21.90 -0.46 3.17
CA GLU A 52 -22.67 0.63 2.56
C GLU A 52 -22.12 1.10 1.21
N GLY A 53 -20.94 0.62 0.79
CA GLY A 53 -20.23 1.14 -0.40
C GLY A 53 -19.64 2.53 -0.18
N TYR A 54 -19.37 2.93 1.07
CA TYR A 54 -18.76 4.23 1.39
C TYR A 54 -17.43 4.40 0.64
N MET A 55 -17.22 5.54 -0.02
CA MET A 55 -16.05 5.82 -0.86
C MET A 55 -15.85 4.86 -2.06
N SER A 56 -16.84 4.03 -2.41
CA SER A 56 -16.78 3.21 -3.61
C SER A 56 -17.14 4.01 -4.85
N SER A 57 -16.48 3.71 -5.98
CA SER A 57 -16.79 4.32 -7.29
C SER A 57 -18.13 3.86 -7.88
N THR A 58 -18.71 2.79 -7.31
CA THR A 58 -19.98 2.21 -7.77
C THR A 58 -21.13 2.35 -6.75
N GLY A 59 -20.82 2.87 -5.55
CA GLY A 59 -21.77 2.93 -4.43
C GLY A 59 -22.02 1.57 -3.76
N LYS A 60 -21.21 0.55 -4.06
CA LYS A 60 -21.26 -0.78 -3.44
C LYS A 60 -19.86 -1.29 -3.20
N CYS A 61 -19.67 -2.12 -2.18
CA CYS A 61 -18.44 -2.87 -1.99
C CYS A 61 -18.26 -3.88 -3.14
N PHE A 62 -17.05 -3.96 -3.66
CA PHE A 62 -16.62 -4.99 -4.61
C PHE A 62 -15.11 -5.11 -4.55
N ASP A 63 -14.58 -6.22 -5.07
CA ASP A 63 -13.14 -6.54 -5.14
C ASP A 63 -12.45 -6.69 -3.78
N ILE A 64 -13.20 -6.93 -2.71
CA ILE A 64 -12.62 -7.09 -1.39
C ILE A 64 -11.76 -8.34 -1.29
N GLY A 65 -10.49 -8.17 -0.91
CA GLY A 65 -9.57 -9.29 -0.68
C GLY A 65 -9.92 -10.10 0.58
N ASN A 66 -9.70 -11.43 0.52
CA ASN A 66 -10.03 -12.34 1.63
C ASN A 66 -9.35 -11.95 2.97
N THR A 67 -8.11 -11.49 2.95
CA THR A 67 -7.38 -11.05 4.15
C THR A 67 -8.05 -9.82 4.78
N THR A 68 -8.44 -8.86 3.95
CA THR A 68 -9.19 -7.67 4.39
C THR A 68 -10.53 -8.08 5.00
N LEU A 69 -11.32 -8.90 4.30
CA LEU A 69 -12.64 -9.34 4.79
C LEU A 69 -12.54 -10.03 6.17
N LYS A 70 -11.61 -10.98 6.33
CA LYS A 70 -11.37 -11.66 7.62
C LYS A 70 -11.02 -10.68 8.74
N ALA A 71 -10.24 -9.65 8.45
CA ALA A 71 -9.88 -8.64 9.44
C ALA A 71 -11.09 -7.77 9.83
N LEU A 72 -11.94 -7.40 8.87
CA LEU A 72 -13.18 -6.67 9.16
C LEU A 72 -14.15 -7.51 9.99
N ASP A 73 -14.32 -8.79 9.68
CA ASP A 73 -15.17 -9.71 10.46
C ASP A 73 -14.66 -9.86 11.90
N LYS A 74 -13.33 -10.00 12.07
CA LYS A 74 -12.72 -10.05 13.40
C LYS A 74 -12.91 -8.75 14.16
N PHE A 75 -12.75 -7.60 13.50
CA PHE A 75 -12.99 -6.30 14.11
C PHE A 75 -14.45 -6.13 14.56
N ARG A 76 -15.42 -6.52 13.72
CA ARG A 76 -16.85 -6.48 14.07
C ARG A 76 -17.17 -7.34 15.28
N ALA A 77 -16.54 -8.51 15.38
CA ALA A 77 -16.76 -9.45 16.47
C ALA A 77 -16.12 -9.01 17.78
N THR A 78 -14.95 -8.34 17.74
CA THR A 78 -14.13 -8.09 18.93
C THR A 78 -13.98 -6.62 19.30
N GLY A 79 -14.16 -5.71 18.35
CA GLY A 79 -13.84 -4.28 18.50
C GLY A 79 -12.34 -3.98 18.51
N GLU A 80 -11.47 -4.99 18.33
CA GLU A 80 -10.02 -4.83 18.31
C GLU A 80 -9.54 -4.25 16.97
N PRO A 81 -8.96 -3.04 16.92
CA PRO A 81 -8.62 -2.39 15.66
C PRO A 81 -7.45 -3.05 14.92
N TYR A 82 -6.54 -3.71 15.63
CA TYR A 82 -5.43 -4.44 15.03
C TYR A 82 -5.82 -5.90 14.77
N SER A 83 -6.75 -6.07 13.84
CA SER A 83 -7.37 -7.35 13.50
C SER A 83 -6.65 -8.12 12.39
N GLY A 84 -5.55 -7.58 11.85
CA GLY A 84 -4.80 -8.17 10.75
C GLY A 84 -4.28 -9.57 11.06
N MET A 85 -4.26 -10.40 10.01
CA MET A 85 -3.68 -11.75 10.04
C MET A 85 -2.15 -11.68 9.97
N THR A 86 -1.48 -12.63 10.65
CA THR A 86 -0.01 -12.69 10.75
C THR A 86 0.60 -13.82 9.92
N GLU A 87 -0.21 -14.78 9.48
CA GLU A 87 0.25 -15.94 8.73
C GLU A 87 0.87 -15.54 7.39
N GLU A 88 1.86 -16.29 6.92
CA GLU A 88 2.53 -16.06 5.65
C GLU A 88 1.55 -16.06 4.46
N SER A 89 0.55 -16.95 4.48
CA SER A 89 -0.51 -17.01 3.46
C SER A 89 -1.40 -15.76 3.40
N SER A 90 -1.29 -14.85 4.38
CA SER A 90 -2.01 -13.58 4.45
C SER A 90 -1.19 -12.36 4.00
N ALA A 91 0.02 -12.58 3.47
CA ALA A 91 0.92 -11.53 3.01
C ALA A 91 0.49 -10.91 1.66
N GLY A 92 -0.77 -10.47 1.58
CA GLY A 92 -1.32 -9.77 0.43
C GLY A 92 -0.93 -8.30 0.38
N ASN A 93 -1.12 -7.68 -0.79
CA ASN A 93 -0.80 -6.27 -1.04
C ASN A 93 -1.86 -5.26 -0.49
N GLY A 94 -2.95 -5.73 0.12
CA GLY A 94 -4.10 -4.91 0.50
C GLY A 94 -3.83 -3.80 1.52
N SER A 95 -2.67 -3.78 2.20
CA SER A 95 -2.28 -2.66 3.05
C SER A 95 -1.41 -1.64 2.33
N ILE A 96 -0.50 -2.07 1.46
CA ILE A 96 0.39 -1.17 0.73
C ILE A 96 -0.35 -0.40 -0.38
N MET A 97 -1.34 -1.01 -1.04
CA MET A 97 -2.13 -0.38 -2.10
C MET A 97 -2.85 0.90 -1.63
N ARG A 98 -3.23 0.97 -0.35
CA ARG A 98 -3.97 2.08 0.25
C ARG A 98 -3.11 3.02 1.11
N LEU A 99 -1.79 2.84 1.15
CA LEU A 99 -0.86 3.47 2.08
C LEU A 99 -0.74 5.00 1.93
N ALA A 100 -0.85 5.51 0.70
CA ALA A 100 -0.45 6.87 0.33
C ALA A 100 -0.93 8.00 1.27
N PRO A 101 -2.13 7.98 1.86
CA PRO A 101 -2.57 9.03 2.77
C PRO A 101 -1.68 9.22 4.00
N ILE A 102 -1.05 8.16 4.52
CA ILE A 102 -0.19 8.24 5.73
C ILE A 102 1.05 9.13 5.49
N PRO A 103 1.95 8.82 4.54
CA PRO A 103 3.13 9.66 4.32
C PRO A 103 2.78 11.07 3.83
N ILE A 104 1.64 11.27 3.17
CA ILE A 104 1.17 12.59 2.77
C ILE A 104 0.75 13.41 4.00
N TYR A 105 -0.07 12.85 4.88
CA TYR A 105 -0.58 13.52 6.07
C TYR A 105 0.55 13.85 7.06
N PHE A 106 1.46 12.91 7.28
CA PHE A 106 2.59 13.05 8.21
C PHE A 106 3.89 13.48 7.52
N SER A 107 3.82 14.15 6.36
CA SER A 107 5.02 14.52 5.59
C SER A 107 6.02 15.39 6.35
N GLN A 108 5.57 16.16 7.34
CA GLN A 108 6.41 16.99 8.21
C GLN A 108 6.96 16.24 9.43
N ASN A 109 6.54 15.00 9.66
CA ASN A 109 6.99 14.15 10.77
C ASN A 109 7.29 12.74 10.27
N PRO A 110 8.50 12.48 9.73
CA PRO A 110 8.86 11.18 9.18
C PRO A 110 8.76 10.01 10.18
N GLU A 111 9.04 10.23 11.46
CA GLU A 111 8.94 9.19 12.49
C GLU A 111 7.49 8.71 12.65
N ASP A 112 6.55 9.64 12.77
CA ASP A 112 5.12 9.32 12.85
C ASP A 112 4.62 8.68 11.55
N ALA A 113 5.07 9.16 10.39
CA ALA A 113 4.69 8.57 9.11
C ALA A 113 5.11 7.10 9.01
N LEU A 114 6.35 6.75 9.35
CA LEU A 114 6.83 5.36 9.32
C LEU A 114 6.13 4.48 10.39
N LYS A 115 5.92 5.03 11.58
CA LYS A 115 5.18 4.37 12.66
C LYS A 115 3.74 4.07 12.25
N TYR A 116 3.03 5.07 11.73
CA TYR A 116 1.61 4.90 11.37
C TYR A 116 1.42 4.13 10.07
N ALA A 117 2.39 4.11 9.16
CA ALA A 117 2.41 3.19 8.03
C ALA A 117 2.37 1.73 8.50
N ALA A 118 3.22 1.38 9.49
CA ALA A 118 3.22 0.06 10.11
C ALA A 118 1.90 -0.25 10.83
N LEU A 119 1.41 0.67 11.65
CA LEU A 119 0.17 0.48 12.42
C LEU A 119 -1.08 0.39 11.51
N SER A 120 -1.14 1.21 10.46
CA SER A 120 -2.22 1.13 9.46
C SER A 120 -2.25 -0.23 8.75
N SER A 121 -1.08 -0.81 8.42
CA SER A 121 -1.01 -2.16 7.86
C SER A 121 -1.61 -3.18 8.83
N LYS A 122 -1.21 -3.14 10.11
CA LYS A 122 -1.65 -4.09 11.15
C LYS A 122 -3.15 -4.12 11.37
N THR A 123 -3.90 -3.14 10.93
CA THR A 123 -5.37 -3.17 11.05
C THR A 123 -5.99 -4.32 10.26
N THR A 124 -5.41 -4.67 9.09
CA THR A 124 -5.90 -5.76 8.22
C THR A 124 -4.82 -6.76 7.83
N HIS A 125 -3.57 -6.35 7.71
CA HIS A 125 -2.42 -7.16 7.27
C HIS A 125 -1.29 -7.00 8.27
N ALA A 126 -1.22 -7.89 9.26
CA ALA A 126 -0.23 -7.83 10.34
C ALA A 126 0.97 -8.75 10.12
N ASN A 127 1.04 -9.46 8.96
CA ASN A 127 2.24 -10.18 8.57
C ASN A 127 3.41 -9.20 8.43
N GLU A 128 4.61 -9.60 8.88
CA GLU A 128 5.79 -8.72 8.90
C GLU A 128 6.16 -8.17 7.52
N MET A 129 6.03 -8.96 6.45
CA MET A 129 6.28 -8.49 5.08
C MET A 129 5.35 -7.34 4.69
N CYS A 130 4.06 -7.40 5.06
CA CYS A 130 3.10 -6.33 4.80
C CYS A 130 3.43 -5.05 5.57
N VAL A 131 3.78 -5.21 6.85
CA VAL A 131 4.15 -4.10 7.75
C VAL A 131 5.41 -3.41 7.25
N ASP A 132 6.42 -4.19 6.89
CA ASP A 132 7.72 -3.67 6.43
C ASP A 132 7.65 -3.08 5.03
N ALA A 133 6.85 -3.66 4.12
CA ALA A 133 6.57 -3.08 2.82
C ALA A 133 5.94 -1.68 2.96
N CYS A 134 4.97 -1.52 3.88
CA CYS A 134 4.36 -0.22 4.15
C CYS A 134 5.36 0.77 4.75
N ARG A 135 6.21 0.36 5.71
CA ARG A 135 7.25 1.23 6.28
C ARG A 135 8.25 1.69 5.21
N TYR A 136 8.75 0.75 4.40
CA TYR A 136 9.74 1.06 3.37
C TYR A 136 9.18 1.96 2.27
N MET A 137 7.99 1.64 1.77
CA MET A 137 7.32 2.46 0.75
C MET A 137 6.98 3.86 1.28
N ALA A 138 6.53 3.99 2.54
CA ALA A 138 6.31 5.29 3.17
C ALA A 138 7.61 6.11 3.24
N GLY A 139 8.75 5.49 3.54
CA GLY A 139 10.05 6.15 3.55
C GLY A 139 10.43 6.71 2.17
N ILE A 140 10.23 5.93 1.10
CA ILE A 140 10.44 6.39 -0.28
C ILE A 140 9.53 7.57 -0.60
N MET A 141 8.24 7.48 -0.28
CA MET A 141 7.28 8.56 -0.54
C MET A 141 7.63 9.84 0.22
N LEU A 142 8.05 9.75 1.48
CA LEU A 142 8.52 10.89 2.26
C LEU A 142 9.73 11.57 1.64
N GLY A 143 10.71 10.79 1.18
CA GLY A 143 11.87 11.34 0.47
C GLY A 143 11.47 12.13 -0.77
N LEU A 144 10.57 11.57 -1.59
CA LEU A 144 10.05 12.26 -2.77
C LEU A 144 9.25 13.53 -2.41
N LEU A 145 8.43 13.48 -1.36
CA LEU A 145 7.67 14.64 -0.88
C LEU A 145 8.59 15.75 -0.33
N SER A 146 9.75 15.40 0.22
CA SER A 146 10.76 16.36 0.67
C SER A 146 11.66 16.88 -0.46
N GLY A 147 11.46 16.42 -1.70
CA GLY A 147 12.21 16.88 -2.88
C GLY A 147 13.45 16.06 -3.22
N GLU A 148 13.66 14.92 -2.57
CA GLU A 148 14.73 14.00 -2.96
C GLU A 148 14.52 13.46 -4.37
N ASN A 149 15.60 13.25 -5.09
CA ASN A 149 15.53 12.70 -6.44
C ASN A 149 15.36 11.17 -6.42
N LYS A 150 14.90 10.63 -7.54
CA LYS A 150 14.65 9.20 -7.72
C LYS A 150 15.87 8.32 -7.40
N LYS A 151 17.08 8.75 -7.76
CA LYS A 151 18.30 7.99 -7.51
C LYS A 151 18.59 7.86 -6.01
N THR A 152 18.37 8.94 -5.25
CA THR A 152 18.52 8.96 -3.79
C THR A 152 17.53 8.02 -3.11
N VAL A 153 16.24 8.16 -3.40
CA VAL A 153 15.18 7.36 -2.73
C VAL A 153 15.22 5.88 -3.13
N LEU A 154 15.83 5.54 -4.26
CA LEU A 154 16.07 4.16 -4.67
C LEU A 154 17.48 3.66 -4.33
N SER A 155 18.22 4.35 -3.46
CA SER A 155 19.48 3.83 -2.91
C SER A 155 19.21 2.68 -1.94
N HIS A 156 20.28 1.97 -1.59
CA HIS A 156 20.23 0.82 -0.67
C HIS A 156 19.55 1.19 0.66
N GLU A 157 18.50 0.47 1.02
CA GLU A 157 17.74 0.64 2.26
C GLU A 157 17.44 2.11 2.61
N TYR A 158 17.04 2.90 1.61
CA TYR A 158 16.76 4.32 1.81
C TYR A 158 15.75 4.56 2.93
N SER A 159 16.06 5.52 3.78
CA SER A 159 15.12 6.10 4.75
C SER A 159 15.36 7.61 4.88
N PRO A 160 14.31 8.43 5.06
CA PRO A 160 14.46 9.86 5.37
C PRO A 160 15.01 10.11 6.78
N ILE A 161 15.09 9.06 7.62
CA ILE A 161 15.65 9.10 8.98
C ILE A 161 16.95 8.33 8.98
N ASN A 162 18.03 8.95 9.43
CA ASN A 162 19.34 8.33 9.48
C ASN A 162 19.33 7.03 10.29
N ASN A 163 19.91 5.97 9.72
CA ASN A 163 20.05 4.66 10.37
C ASN A 163 18.73 4.01 10.80
N TYR A 164 17.58 4.44 10.26
CA TYR A 164 16.28 3.93 10.69
C TYR A 164 16.17 2.42 10.53
N PHE A 165 16.51 1.89 9.35
CA PHE A 165 16.44 0.43 9.10
C PHE A 165 17.58 -0.36 9.70
N ILE A 166 18.66 0.28 10.16
CA ILE A 166 19.66 -0.36 11.00
C ILE A 166 19.08 -0.64 12.41
N ASN A 167 18.36 0.33 12.97
CA ASN A 167 17.76 0.23 14.30
C ASN A 167 16.41 -0.53 14.30
N ASN A 168 15.73 -0.54 13.17
CA ASN A 168 14.41 -1.16 12.95
C ASN A 168 14.47 -2.02 11.67
N PRO A 169 15.20 -3.13 11.66
CA PRO A 169 15.49 -3.89 10.45
C PRO A 169 14.22 -4.32 9.73
N LEU A 170 14.32 -4.38 8.41
CA LEU A 170 13.30 -4.98 7.56
C LEU A 170 13.43 -6.50 7.58
N CYS A 171 12.33 -7.23 7.44
CA CYS A 171 12.36 -8.65 7.18
C CYS A 171 13.12 -8.96 5.88
N GLU A 172 13.66 -10.17 5.75
CA GLU A 172 14.58 -10.51 4.67
C GLU A 172 14.00 -10.23 3.28
N ALA A 173 12.76 -10.65 3.03
CA ALA A 173 12.12 -10.48 1.72
C ALA A 173 11.97 -9.00 1.30
N ILE A 174 11.62 -8.12 2.24
CA ILE A 174 11.50 -6.68 1.95
C ILE A 174 12.88 -6.03 1.87
N ARG A 175 13.85 -6.49 2.66
CA ARG A 175 15.23 -6.02 2.59
C ARG A 175 15.88 -6.32 1.24
N GLU A 176 15.61 -7.49 0.62
CA GLU A 176 16.06 -7.79 -0.74
C GLU A 176 15.56 -6.76 -1.76
N VAL A 177 14.29 -6.39 -1.67
CA VAL A 177 13.69 -5.35 -2.51
C VAL A 177 14.34 -3.99 -2.21
N ALA A 178 14.50 -3.63 -0.94
CA ALA A 178 15.13 -2.38 -0.50
C ALA A 178 16.60 -2.27 -0.95
N ASN A 179 17.27 -3.40 -1.12
CA ASN A 179 18.63 -3.49 -1.67
C ASN A 179 18.68 -3.37 -3.19
N GLY A 180 17.54 -3.26 -3.83
CA GLY A 180 17.45 -2.96 -5.26
C GLY A 180 17.34 -4.16 -6.18
N SER A 181 16.76 -5.29 -5.75
CA SER A 181 16.51 -6.48 -6.58
C SER A 181 15.78 -6.12 -7.88
N PHE A 182 14.83 -5.20 -7.82
CA PHE A 182 14.09 -4.68 -8.97
C PHE A 182 14.96 -4.03 -10.06
N LYS A 183 16.20 -3.60 -9.77
CA LYS A 183 17.10 -2.96 -10.74
C LYS A 183 17.71 -3.97 -11.73
N HIS A 184 17.77 -5.22 -11.33
CA HIS A 184 18.45 -6.30 -12.06
C HIS A 184 17.51 -7.35 -12.64
N LYS A 185 16.20 -7.23 -12.37
CA LYS A 185 15.16 -8.13 -12.85
C LYS A 185 14.37 -7.53 -14.00
N GLN A 186 13.79 -8.38 -14.82
CA GLN A 186 12.85 -8.04 -15.89
C GLN A 186 11.70 -9.06 -15.88
N PRO A 187 10.53 -8.77 -16.47
CA PRO A 187 9.53 -9.79 -16.71
C PRO A 187 10.12 -10.98 -17.48
N PRO A 188 9.84 -12.24 -17.13
CA PRO A 188 8.81 -12.69 -16.17
C PRO A 188 9.26 -12.78 -14.69
N GLN A 189 10.46 -12.34 -14.34
CA GLN A 189 10.92 -12.33 -12.95
C GLN A 189 10.22 -11.24 -12.12
N ILE A 190 9.94 -10.08 -12.73
CA ILE A 190 9.07 -9.06 -12.16
C ILE A 190 7.62 -9.47 -12.45
N LYS A 191 6.81 -9.55 -11.41
CA LYS A 191 5.41 -9.98 -11.49
C LYS A 191 4.51 -8.97 -10.80
N GLY A 192 3.38 -8.64 -11.46
CA GLY A 192 2.26 -7.99 -10.81
C GLY A 192 1.38 -9.08 -10.20
N SER A 193 1.46 -9.29 -8.89
CA SER A 193 0.64 -10.27 -8.19
C SER A 193 0.11 -9.69 -6.88
N GLY A 194 -0.91 -10.33 -6.31
CA GLY A 194 -1.46 -9.94 -5.01
C GLY A 194 -0.51 -10.17 -3.82
N TYR A 195 0.66 -10.78 -4.00
CA TYR A 195 1.66 -10.96 -2.96
C TYR A 195 2.46 -9.67 -2.73
N VAL A 196 2.50 -9.19 -1.49
CA VAL A 196 3.02 -7.85 -1.14
C VAL A 196 4.45 -7.59 -1.60
N VAL A 197 5.33 -8.60 -1.53
CA VAL A 197 6.74 -8.47 -1.94
C VAL A 197 6.85 -8.26 -3.46
N GLU A 198 6.14 -9.08 -4.24
CA GLU A 198 6.10 -8.95 -5.71
C GLU A 198 5.43 -7.64 -6.14
N SER A 199 4.34 -7.21 -5.48
CA SER A 199 3.69 -5.91 -5.74
C SER A 199 4.63 -4.74 -5.50
N LEU A 200 5.34 -4.72 -4.36
CA LEU A 200 6.32 -3.69 -4.04
C LEU A 200 7.47 -3.67 -5.06
N GLU A 201 8.01 -4.84 -5.38
CA GLU A 201 9.12 -4.98 -6.35
C GLU A 201 8.69 -4.50 -7.75
N ALA A 202 7.48 -4.87 -8.20
CA ALA A 202 6.92 -4.44 -9.48
C ALA A 202 6.69 -2.93 -9.56
N ALA A 203 6.17 -2.32 -8.47
CA ALA A 203 5.98 -0.88 -8.38
C ALA A 203 7.33 -0.12 -8.47
N LEU A 204 8.33 -0.55 -7.71
CA LEU A 204 9.66 0.05 -7.72
C LEU A 204 10.39 -0.18 -9.05
N TRP A 205 10.23 -1.36 -9.67
CA TRP A 205 10.74 -1.65 -11.02
C TRP A 205 10.14 -0.70 -12.07
N SER A 206 8.82 -0.50 -12.02
CA SER A 206 8.14 0.41 -12.94
C SER A 206 8.61 1.86 -12.73
N PHE A 207 8.71 2.30 -11.48
CA PHE A 207 9.22 3.61 -11.12
C PHE A 207 10.68 3.80 -11.55
N TYR A 208 11.55 2.81 -11.31
CA TYR A 208 12.97 2.86 -11.69
C TYR A 208 13.17 3.02 -13.20
N ASN A 209 12.38 2.32 -14.01
CA ASN A 209 12.55 2.22 -15.46
C ASN A 209 11.77 3.26 -16.28
N THR A 210 11.19 4.31 -15.66
CA THR A 210 10.40 5.34 -16.36
C THR A 210 10.66 6.71 -15.78
N ASP A 211 10.47 7.76 -16.56
CA ASP A 211 10.78 9.14 -16.14
C ASP A 211 9.53 10.00 -15.91
N ASN A 212 8.34 9.44 -16.11
CA ASN A 212 7.09 10.15 -15.84
C ASN A 212 6.00 9.19 -15.34
N PHE A 213 5.00 9.77 -14.67
CA PHE A 213 3.91 9.02 -14.05
C PHE A 213 3.13 8.14 -15.04
N ARG A 214 2.83 8.67 -16.23
CA ARG A 214 2.04 7.93 -17.23
C ARG A 214 2.75 6.65 -17.66
N GLU A 215 4.02 6.74 -17.99
CA GLU A 215 4.82 5.59 -18.42
C GLU A 215 4.97 4.58 -17.28
N GLY A 216 5.22 5.05 -16.06
CA GLY A 216 5.30 4.20 -14.88
C GLY A 216 4.01 3.43 -14.62
N ALA A 217 2.89 4.12 -14.61
CA ALA A 217 1.58 3.50 -14.43
C ALA A 217 1.25 2.48 -15.54
N LEU A 218 1.51 2.83 -16.81
CA LEU A 218 1.30 1.93 -17.93
C LEU A 218 2.25 0.71 -17.89
N LYS A 219 3.49 0.91 -17.42
CA LYS A 219 4.45 -0.19 -17.27
C LYS A 219 3.98 -1.17 -16.18
N ALA A 220 3.50 -0.66 -15.05
CA ALA A 220 2.99 -1.49 -13.96
C ALA A 220 1.73 -2.27 -14.38
N VAL A 221 0.72 -1.60 -14.91
CA VAL A 221 -0.56 -2.23 -15.27
C VAL A 221 -0.42 -3.30 -16.37
N ASN A 222 0.58 -3.19 -17.23
CA ASN A 222 0.82 -4.19 -18.29
C ASN A 222 1.60 -5.43 -17.80
N LEU A 223 2.01 -5.52 -16.53
CA LEU A 223 2.49 -6.76 -15.95
C LEU A 223 1.34 -7.78 -15.82
N GLY A 224 0.13 -7.33 -15.52
CA GLY A 224 -1.04 -8.18 -15.32
C GLY A 224 -0.97 -8.99 -14.01
N ASN A 225 -1.89 -9.93 -13.85
CA ASN A 225 -1.99 -10.90 -12.73
C ASN A 225 -2.50 -10.32 -11.39
N ASP A 226 -2.78 -9.03 -11.31
CA ASP A 226 -3.46 -8.41 -10.17
C ASP A 226 -4.41 -7.31 -10.66
#